data_760802c92ddfc45fe17f66f8856785c6
#
_entry.id   760802c92ddfc45fe17f66f8856785c6
#
_cell.length_a   1.000
_cell.length_b   1.000
_cell.length_c   1.000
_cell.angle_alpha   90.00
_cell.angle_beta   90.00
_cell.angle_gamma   90.00
#
_symmetry.space_group_name_H-M   'P 1'
#
loop_
_entity.id
_entity.type
_entity.pdbx_description
1 polymer ?
#
loop_
_entity_poly.entity_id
_entity_poly.type
_entity_poly.pdbx_seq_one_letter_code
_entity_poly.pdbx_strand_id
1 'polypeptide(L)'
;MERTEIDIIRQMPIAVFLARLGHEPVRRSGNELWYIAPYRGERTPSFRVNVAKQLWYDFGLGKGGDIFTLAGEFIGSGDFMEQVKFIAGTSNMQIAEFDKPTYIPKQTEPAFEGVEAVPLLRSPLTDYLAERSIPYVVASRYCCRLNYCVRGKRYFAVGFPNVAGGYEIRSRFFKGCVPPKDVSLVKAEGSPADVCRVFEGFMDFLSAATFGLEKGECLVLNSVANVEKAMRYLDGCGCIDCYLDHDAAGRRTLKTLKGHYGERVYDRSALYDGCKDLNLSLIHI
;
A
#
# COMPACT_ATOMS: atom_id res chain seq x y z
N MET A 1 -3.67 28.47 17.49
CA MET A 1 -4.60 27.97 16.46
C MET A 1 -5.37 26.82 17.06
N GLU A 2 -6.68 26.88 17.02
CA GLU A 2 -7.53 25.85 17.61
C GLU A 2 -7.56 24.59 16.74
N ARG A 3 -7.83 23.44 17.38
CA ARG A 3 -7.90 22.13 16.68
C ARG A 3 -8.87 22.14 15.50
N THR A 4 -9.93 22.91 15.60
CA THR A 4 -10.97 23.11 14.58
C THR A 4 -10.43 23.81 13.31
N GLU A 5 -9.51 24.76 13.44
CA GLU A 5 -8.91 25.47 12.30
C GLU A 5 -7.99 24.56 11.46
N ILE A 6 -7.24 23.69 12.12
CA ILE A 6 -6.37 22.69 11.45
C ILE A 6 -7.21 21.68 10.67
N ASP A 7 -8.35 21.26 11.23
CA ASP A 7 -9.25 20.31 10.56
C ASP A 7 -9.92 20.93 9.33
N ILE A 8 -10.24 22.24 9.36
CA ILE A 8 -10.74 22.98 8.18
C ILE A 8 -9.66 23.04 7.09
N ILE A 9 -8.44 23.39 7.45
CA ILE A 9 -7.31 23.45 6.51
C ILE A 9 -7.05 22.08 5.88
N ARG A 10 -7.14 21.01 6.65
CA ARG A 10 -6.97 19.63 6.17
C ARG A 10 -8.01 19.23 5.12
N GLN A 11 -9.21 19.82 5.16
CA GLN A 11 -10.28 19.57 4.21
C GLN A 11 -10.17 20.39 2.91
N MET A 12 -9.23 21.35 2.84
CA MET A 12 -9.02 22.15 1.64
C MET A 12 -8.51 21.25 0.50
N PRO A 13 -9.18 21.22 -0.68
CA PRO A 13 -8.70 20.45 -1.80
C PRO A 13 -7.35 20.98 -2.31
N ILE A 14 -6.40 20.07 -2.57
CA ILE A 14 -5.05 20.44 -3.07
C ILE A 14 -5.15 21.26 -4.37
N ALA A 15 -6.08 20.92 -5.26
CA ALA A 15 -6.29 21.67 -6.49
C ALA A 15 -6.71 23.14 -6.22
N VAL A 16 -7.53 23.39 -5.20
CA VAL A 16 -7.94 24.74 -4.80
C VAL A 16 -6.74 25.50 -4.19
N PHE A 17 -5.96 24.83 -3.38
CA PHE A 17 -4.74 25.41 -2.83
C PHE A 17 -3.74 25.83 -3.92
N LEU A 18 -3.52 24.96 -4.92
CA LEU A 18 -2.65 25.24 -6.06
C LEU A 18 -3.19 26.39 -6.93
N ALA A 19 -4.50 26.43 -7.22
CA ALA A 19 -5.12 27.49 -7.99
C ALA A 19 -4.97 28.87 -7.29
N ARG A 20 -5.07 28.91 -5.96
CA ARG A 20 -4.82 30.14 -5.17
C ARG A 20 -3.37 30.62 -5.24
N LEU A 21 -2.43 29.71 -5.44
CA LEU A 21 -1.02 30.02 -5.67
C LEU A 21 -0.72 30.33 -7.16
N GLY A 22 -1.75 30.35 -8.03
CA GLY A 22 -1.61 30.65 -9.45
C GLY A 22 -1.20 29.47 -10.33
N HIS A 23 -1.33 28.24 -9.81
CA HIS A 23 -1.00 27.03 -10.57
C HIS A 23 -2.25 26.32 -11.06
N GLU A 24 -2.40 26.22 -12.38
CA GLU A 24 -3.50 25.53 -13.04
C GLU A 24 -3.03 24.17 -13.62
N PRO A 25 -3.91 23.17 -13.67
CA PRO A 25 -3.56 21.90 -14.27
C PRO A 25 -3.44 22.01 -15.78
N VAL A 26 -2.39 21.44 -16.36
CA VAL A 26 -2.19 21.39 -17.83
C VAL A 26 -2.92 20.23 -18.49
N ARG A 27 -3.30 19.20 -17.69
CA ARG A 27 -4.02 18.03 -18.19
C ARG A 27 -4.82 17.37 -17.09
N ARG A 28 -5.98 16.80 -17.43
CA ARG A 28 -6.79 15.95 -16.55
C ARG A 28 -6.95 14.54 -17.14
N SER A 29 -6.85 13.52 -16.30
CA SER A 29 -7.10 12.13 -16.66
C SER A 29 -7.83 11.43 -15.51
N GLY A 30 -9.15 11.29 -15.62
CA GLY A 30 -9.98 10.77 -14.53
C GLY A 30 -9.88 11.63 -13.26
N ASN A 31 -9.42 11.01 -12.16
CA ASN A 31 -9.19 11.68 -10.89
C ASN A 31 -7.80 12.31 -10.76
N GLU A 32 -6.99 12.30 -11.81
CA GLU A 32 -5.63 12.82 -11.79
C GLU A 32 -5.57 14.16 -12.52
N LEU A 33 -5.09 15.19 -11.83
CA LEU A 33 -4.72 16.48 -12.41
C LEU A 33 -3.19 16.54 -12.55
N TRP A 34 -2.71 16.93 -13.72
CA TRP A 34 -1.28 17.03 -14.01
C TRP A 34 -0.89 18.48 -14.12
N TYR A 35 0.21 18.85 -13.49
CA TYR A 35 0.77 20.21 -13.43
C TYR A 35 2.24 20.19 -13.88
N ILE A 36 2.71 21.35 -14.32
CA ILE A 36 4.12 21.69 -14.23
C ILE A 36 4.44 21.81 -12.74
N ALA A 37 5.56 21.25 -12.25
CA ALA A 37 5.86 21.28 -10.81
C ALA A 37 5.83 22.71 -10.26
N PRO A 38 4.98 23.00 -9.26
CA PRO A 38 4.67 24.37 -8.87
C PRO A 38 5.77 25.07 -8.07
N TYR A 39 6.74 24.33 -7.56
CA TYR A 39 7.83 24.87 -6.69
C TYR A 39 9.23 24.68 -7.33
N ARG A 40 9.30 24.31 -8.62
CA ARG A 40 10.58 24.23 -9.37
C ARG A 40 10.38 24.50 -10.84
N GLY A 41 11.45 24.88 -11.52
CA GLY A 41 11.43 25.13 -12.97
C GLY A 41 11.48 23.83 -13.77
N GLU A 42 10.44 23.53 -14.56
CA GLU A 42 10.43 22.44 -15.54
C GLU A 42 9.57 22.80 -16.75
N ARG A 43 9.68 22.01 -17.82
CA ARG A 43 8.93 22.23 -19.06
C ARG A 43 7.90 21.13 -19.33
N THR A 44 8.04 19.97 -18.69
CA THR A 44 7.18 18.80 -18.90
C THR A 44 6.36 18.55 -17.63
N PRO A 45 5.04 18.32 -17.73
CA PRO A 45 4.22 18.06 -16.57
C PRO A 45 4.66 16.77 -15.88
N SER A 46 5.19 16.90 -14.66
CA SER A 46 5.64 15.77 -13.85
C SER A 46 5.04 15.76 -12.43
N PHE A 47 4.24 16.76 -12.11
CA PHE A 47 3.55 16.84 -10.83
C PHE A 47 2.08 16.44 -11.00
N ARG A 48 1.62 15.54 -10.13
CA ARG A 48 0.29 14.97 -10.22
C ARG A 48 -0.46 15.12 -8.90
N VAL A 49 -1.73 15.53 -8.98
CA VAL A 49 -2.67 15.56 -7.85
C VAL A 49 -3.79 14.57 -8.09
N ASN A 50 -4.00 13.66 -7.15
CA ASN A 50 -5.17 12.79 -7.12
C ASN A 50 -6.28 13.49 -6.33
N VAL A 51 -7.31 13.98 -7.02
CA VAL A 51 -8.40 14.76 -6.40
C VAL A 51 -9.31 13.93 -5.50
N ALA A 52 -9.37 12.61 -5.69
CA ALA A 52 -10.18 11.72 -4.86
C ALA A 52 -9.48 11.39 -3.53
N LYS A 53 -8.16 11.20 -3.58
CA LYS A 53 -7.35 10.86 -2.40
C LYS A 53 -6.82 12.08 -1.66
N GLN A 54 -6.89 13.27 -2.28
CA GLN A 54 -6.25 14.49 -1.79
C GLN A 54 -4.76 14.29 -1.51
N LEU A 55 -4.07 13.65 -2.48
CA LEU A 55 -2.64 13.39 -2.43
C LEU A 55 -1.98 13.89 -3.71
N TRP A 56 -0.77 14.37 -3.58
CA TRP A 56 0.08 14.75 -4.69
C TRP A 56 1.30 13.83 -4.81
N TYR A 57 1.89 13.80 -6.01
CA TYR A 57 3.14 13.12 -6.28
C TYR A 57 3.92 13.84 -7.37
N ASP A 58 5.19 14.14 -7.11
CA ASP A 58 6.15 14.69 -8.06
C ASP A 58 7.07 13.57 -8.58
N PHE A 59 6.90 13.19 -9.84
CA PHE A 59 7.69 12.16 -10.49
C PHE A 59 9.14 12.61 -10.74
N GLY A 60 9.39 13.91 -10.84
CA GLY A 60 10.74 14.45 -11.01
C GLY A 60 11.61 14.33 -9.77
N LEU A 61 11.00 14.46 -8.58
CA LEU A 61 11.69 14.34 -7.30
C LEU A 61 11.46 13.02 -6.58
N GLY A 62 10.53 12.18 -7.06
CA GLY A 62 10.15 10.95 -6.36
C GLY A 62 9.47 11.17 -5.01
N LYS A 63 8.85 12.33 -4.80
CA LYS A 63 8.22 12.75 -3.55
C LYS A 63 6.71 12.87 -3.70
N GLY A 64 5.98 12.72 -2.58
CA GLY A 64 4.54 12.92 -2.55
C GLY A 64 4.00 13.07 -1.14
N GLY A 65 2.72 13.43 -1.02
CA GLY A 65 2.09 13.60 0.28
C GLY A 65 0.72 14.28 0.21
N ASP A 66 0.33 14.90 1.32
CA ASP A 66 -0.90 15.67 1.51
C ASP A 66 -0.69 17.19 1.32
N ILE A 67 -1.71 17.99 1.62
CA ILE A 67 -1.66 19.45 1.49
C ILE A 67 -0.58 20.09 2.40
N PHE A 68 -0.33 19.53 3.58
CA PHE A 68 0.67 20.08 4.50
C PHE A 68 2.08 19.83 3.98
N THR A 69 2.37 18.60 3.54
CA THR A 69 3.65 18.27 2.93
C THR A 69 3.89 19.08 1.65
N LEU A 70 2.84 19.36 0.87
CA LEU A 70 2.94 20.24 -0.30
C LEU A 70 3.31 21.67 0.11
N ALA A 71 2.65 22.22 1.13
CA ALA A 71 2.98 23.54 1.68
C ALA A 71 4.45 23.59 2.14
N GLY A 72 4.93 22.50 2.75
CA GLY A 72 6.34 22.37 3.15
C GLY A 72 7.32 22.48 1.99
N GLU A 73 7.00 21.91 0.81
CA GLU A 73 7.84 22.04 -0.40
C GLU A 73 7.87 23.49 -0.91
N PHE A 74 6.76 24.26 -0.80
CA PHE A 74 6.73 25.68 -1.18
C PHE A 74 7.58 26.56 -0.28
N ILE A 75 7.56 26.33 1.04
CA ILE A 75 8.26 27.18 2.01
C ILE A 75 9.63 26.63 2.43
N GLY A 76 10.02 25.43 1.95
CA GLY A 76 11.27 24.78 2.31
C GLY A 76 11.35 24.37 3.79
N SER A 77 10.22 24.10 4.44
CA SER A 77 10.14 23.79 5.88
C SER A 77 9.39 22.49 6.16
N GLY A 78 9.97 21.67 7.03
CA GLY A 78 9.34 20.47 7.59
C GLY A 78 8.47 20.75 8.83
N ASP A 79 8.42 21.98 9.33
CA ASP A 79 7.63 22.33 10.51
C ASP A 79 6.15 22.40 10.18
N PHE A 80 5.36 21.58 10.89
CA PHE A 80 3.93 21.47 10.67
C PHE A 80 3.17 22.78 10.90
N MET A 81 3.56 23.58 11.89
CA MET A 81 2.87 24.84 12.19
C MET A 81 3.18 25.93 11.17
N GLU A 82 4.37 25.93 10.58
CA GLU A 82 4.71 26.81 9.45
C GLU A 82 3.92 26.45 8.20
N GLN A 83 3.78 25.15 7.89
CA GLN A 83 2.96 24.64 6.80
C GLN A 83 1.49 25.07 6.96
N VAL A 84 0.94 24.90 8.16
CA VAL A 84 -0.42 25.32 8.49
C VAL A 84 -0.61 26.83 8.31
N LYS A 85 0.31 27.66 8.84
CA LYS A 85 0.27 29.13 8.69
C LYS A 85 0.34 29.55 7.23
N PHE A 86 1.17 28.89 6.43
CA PHE A 86 1.29 29.18 5.00
C PHE A 86 -0.03 28.91 4.26
N ILE A 87 -0.66 27.74 4.49
CA ILE A 87 -1.94 27.41 3.87
C ILE A 87 -3.03 28.40 4.32
N ALA A 88 -3.08 28.74 5.61
CA ALA A 88 -4.01 29.73 6.15
C ALA A 88 -3.81 31.12 5.53
N GLY A 89 -2.54 31.54 5.33
CA GLY A 89 -2.19 32.82 4.72
C GLY A 89 -2.54 32.94 3.24
N THR A 90 -2.58 31.81 2.50
CA THR A 90 -3.07 31.78 1.11
C THR A 90 -4.60 31.88 1.04
N SER A 91 -5.25 31.72 2.19
CA SER A 91 -6.68 31.90 2.35
C SER A 91 -6.94 33.31 2.85
N ASN A 92 -7.31 34.25 1.98
CA ASN A 92 -8.03 35.46 2.39
C ASN A 92 -9.43 34.99 2.85
N MET A 93 -9.49 34.38 4.04
CA MET A 93 -10.70 33.75 4.53
C MET A 93 -11.63 34.74 5.24
N GLN A 94 -12.63 35.21 4.55
CA GLN A 94 -13.96 35.05 5.09
C GLN A 94 -14.32 33.56 4.90
N ILE A 95 -14.64 32.87 5.99
CA ILE A 95 -15.20 31.51 5.99
C ILE A 95 -16.60 31.63 5.38
N ALA A 96 -16.69 31.76 4.07
CA ALA A 96 -17.88 31.37 3.34
C ALA A 96 -17.83 29.85 3.32
N GLU A 97 -18.87 29.22 3.86
CA GLU A 97 -19.11 27.80 3.69
C GLU A 97 -18.66 27.41 2.30
N PHE A 98 -17.61 26.60 2.22
CA PHE A 98 -17.29 25.95 0.97
C PHE A 98 -18.54 25.15 0.62
N ASP A 99 -19.27 25.59 -0.40
CA ASP A 99 -20.21 24.71 -1.06
C ASP A 99 -19.44 23.43 -1.31
N LYS A 100 -19.74 22.42 -0.50
CA LYS A 100 -19.17 21.09 -0.70
C LYS A 100 -19.48 20.81 -2.16
N PRO A 101 -18.47 20.73 -3.04
CA PRO A 101 -18.77 20.13 -4.31
C PRO A 101 -19.41 18.81 -3.87
N THR A 102 -20.63 18.57 -4.32
CA THR A 102 -21.33 17.30 -4.14
C THR A 102 -20.55 16.26 -4.93
N TYR A 103 -19.30 16.08 -4.50
CA TYR A 103 -18.48 14.95 -4.83
C TYR A 103 -18.91 13.86 -3.88
N ILE A 104 -19.94 13.15 -4.26
CA ILE A 104 -20.11 11.78 -3.85
C ILE A 104 -18.83 11.11 -4.31
N PRO A 105 -17.92 10.68 -3.39
CA PRO A 105 -16.83 9.84 -3.80
C PRO A 105 -17.52 8.63 -4.42
N LYS A 106 -17.52 8.57 -5.75
CA LYS A 106 -17.66 7.29 -6.39
C LYS A 106 -16.47 6.53 -5.84
N GLN A 107 -16.68 5.75 -4.79
CA GLN A 107 -15.83 4.63 -4.45
C GLN A 107 -15.88 3.72 -5.66
N THR A 108 -15.09 4.06 -6.66
CA THR A 108 -14.74 3.13 -7.71
C THR A 108 -13.47 2.42 -7.26
N GLU A 109 -13.55 1.69 -6.15
CA GLU A 109 -12.87 0.42 -6.17
C GLU A 109 -13.35 -0.25 -7.44
N PRO A 110 -12.45 -0.80 -8.27
CA PRO A 110 -12.91 -1.53 -9.43
C PRO A 110 -13.89 -2.57 -8.91
N ALA A 111 -15.17 -2.42 -9.24
CA ALA A 111 -16.18 -3.39 -8.85
C ALA A 111 -15.78 -4.68 -9.55
N PHE A 112 -15.24 -5.63 -8.78
CA PHE A 112 -14.92 -6.95 -9.26
C PHE A 112 -16.24 -7.72 -9.38
N GLU A 113 -16.61 -8.05 -10.61
CA GLU A 113 -17.83 -8.79 -10.93
C GLU A 113 -17.47 -10.21 -11.32
N GLY A 114 -18.34 -11.19 -10.99
CA GLY A 114 -18.15 -12.57 -11.39
C GLY A 114 -16.83 -13.18 -10.93
N VAL A 115 -16.43 -12.88 -9.69
CA VAL A 115 -15.20 -13.44 -9.11
C VAL A 115 -15.34 -14.92 -8.90
N GLU A 116 -14.48 -15.69 -9.56
CA GLU A 116 -14.44 -17.14 -9.49
C GLU A 116 -13.02 -17.60 -9.17
N ALA A 117 -12.87 -18.37 -8.09
CA ALA A 117 -11.61 -18.99 -7.71
C ALA A 117 -11.55 -20.43 -8.24
N VAL A 118 -10.55 -20.71 -9.08
CA VAL A 118 -10.31 -22.04 -9.63
C VAL A 118 -8.88 -22.49 -9.32
N PRO A 119 -8.57 -23.80 -9.35
CA PRO A 119 -7.22 -24.28 -9.11
C PRO A 119 -6.19 -23.56 -10.00
N LEU A 120 -5.04 -23.23 -9.43
CA LEU A 120 -3.93 -22.64 -10.17
C LEU A 120 -3.27 -23.73 -11.03
N LEU A 121 -3.69 -23.84 -12.29
CA LEU A 121 -3.07 -24.73 -13.25
C LEU A 121 -1.94 -24.02 -14.01
N ARG A 122 -1.09 -24.80 -14.71
CA ARG A 122 -0.03 -24.26 -15.56
C ARG A 122 -0.60 -23.30 -16.61
N SER A 123 -0.08 -22.09 -16.66
CA SER A 123 -0.63 -20.98 -17.43
C SER A 123 0.36 -19.80 -17.43
N PRO A 124 0.13 -18.73 -18.19
CA PRO A 124 0.96 -17.52 -18.10
C PRO A 124 1.11 -16.94 -16.69
N LEU A 125 0.20 -17.26 -15.74
CA LEU A 125 0.36 -16.87 -14.33
C LEU A 125 1.47 -17.65 -13.65
N THR A 126 1.60 -18.94 -13.95
CA THR A 126 2.69 -19.75 -13.39
C THR A 126 4.04 -19.40 -14.01
N ASP A 127 4.07 -18.95 -15.27
CA ASP A 127 5.26 -18.45 -15.91
C ASP A 127 5.72 -17.15 -15.24
N TYR A 128 4.78 -16.25 -14.94
CA TYR A 128 5.07 -15.05 -14.14
C TYR A 128 5.61 -15.39 -12.75
N LEU A 129 5.08 -16.39 -12.07
CA LEU A 129 5.59 -16.83 -10.76
C LEU A 129 6.98 -17.46 -10.89
N ALA A 130 7.25 -18.21 -11.96
CA ALA A 130 8.57 -18.75 -12.23
C ALA A 130 9.62 -17.67 -12.48
N GLU A 131 9.27 -16.57 -13.19
CA GLU A 131 10.12 -15.38 -13.33
C GLU A 131 10.43 -14.70 -11.98
N ARG A 132 9.57 -14.91 -10.99
CA ARG A 132 9.74 -14.48 -9.60
C ARG A 132 10.41 -15.55 -8.73
N SER A 133 11.00 -16.57 -9.36
CA SER A 133 11.66 -17.72 -8.72
C SER A 133 10.75 -18.51 -7.77
N ILE A 134 9.44 -18.45 -7.96
CA ILE A 134 8.45 -19.21 -7.18
C ILE A 134 8.03 -20.47 -7.95
N PRO A 135 8.38 -21.68 -7.47
CA PRO A 135 8.02 -22.91 -8.12
C PRO A 135 6.51 -23.14 -8.16
N TYR A 136 6.02 -23.73 -9.23
CA TYR A 136 4.60 -24.10 -9.39
C TYR A 136 4.07 -24.91 -8.20
N VAL A 137 4.84 -25.90 -7.72
CA VAL A 137 4.44 -26.77 -6.62
C VAL A 137 4.21 -25.98 -5.31
N VAL A 138 4.95 -24.91 -5.08
CA VAL A 138 4.74 -24.01 -3.93
C VAL A 138 3.51 -23.14 -4.18
N ALA A 139 3.46 -22.46 -5.32
CA ALA A 139 2.36 -21.55 -5.63
C ALA A 139 0.99 -22.25 -5.65
N SER A 140 0.89 -23.43 -6.25
CA SER A 140 -0.37 -24.18 -6.35
C SER A 140 -0.93 -24.67 -5.01
N ARG A 141 -0.08 -24.73 -3.95
CA ARG A 141 -0.50 -25.11 -2.61
C ARG A 141 -1.24 -23.97 -1.89
N TYR A 142 -0.88 -22.73 -2.16
CA TYR A 142 -1.33 -21.57 -1.41
C TYR A 142 -2.17 -20.58 -2.24
N CYS A 143 -2.08 -20.66 -3.55
CA CYS A 143 -2.74 -19.73 -4.46
C CYS A 143 -3.75 -20.43 -5.34
N CYS A 144 -4.73 -19.65 -5.80
CA CYS A 144 -5.67 -20.03 -6.85
C CYS A 144 -5.50 -19.13 -8.09
N ARG A 145 -6.13 -19.49 -9.18
CA ARG A 145 -6.40 -18.56 -10.27
C ARG A 145 -7.75 -17.91 -9.99
N LEU A 146 -7.77 -16.57 -9.93
CA LEU A 146 -9.01 -15.80 -9.91
C LEU A 146 -9.36 -15.32 -11.31
N ASN A 147 -10.57 -15.67 -11.77
CA ASN A 147 -11.21 -15.07 -12.92
C ASN A 147 -12.14 -13.97 -12.40
N TYR A 148 -12.19 -12.81 -13.06
CA TYR A 148 -13.05 -11.70 -12.66
C TYR A 148 -13.30 -10.75 -13.83
N CYS A 149 -14.35 -9.94 -13.72
CA CYS A 149 -14.65 -8.88 -14.66
C CYS A 149 -14.48 -7.53 -13.99
N VAL A 150 -13.98 -6.55 -14.74
CA VAL A 150 -13.94 -5.13 -14.36
C VAL A 150 -14.41 -4.31 -15.53
N ARG A 151 -15.51 -3.57 -15.36
CA ARG A 151 -16.11 -2.75 -16.42
C ARG A 151 -16.38 -3.55 -17.70
N GLY A 152 -16.95 -4.74 -17.55
CA GLY A 152 -17.29 -5.65 -18.66
C GLY A 152 -16.12 -6.35 -19.33
N LYS A 153 -14.88 -6.14 -18.88
CA LYS A 153 -13.69 -6.85 -19.41
C LYS A 153 -13.28 -7.96 -18.46
N ARG A 154 -12.97 -9.12 -19.03
CA ARG A 154 -12.52 -10.30 -18.29
C ARG A 154 -11.03 -10.25 -18.02
N TYR A 155 -10.65 -10.58 -16.80
CA TYR A 155 -9.27 -10.65 -16.32
C TYR A 155 -9.06 -11.94 -15.54
N PHE A 156 -7.79 -12.28 -15.37
CA PHE A 156 -7.39 -13.34 -14.44
C PHE A 156 -6.07 -12.95 -13.75
N ALA A 157 -5.90 -13.43 -12.53
CA ALA A 157 -4.71 -13.19 -11.73
C ALA A 157 -4.42 -14.35 -10.79
N VAL A 158 -3.21 -14.40 -10.25
CA VAL A 158 -2.90 -15.22 -9.07
C VAL A 158 -3.66 -14.62 -7.89
N GLY A 159 -4.46 -15.42 -7.20
CA GLY A 159 -5.21 -15.04 -6.01
C GLY A 159 -4.63 -15.72 -4.78
N PHE A 160 -4.40 -14.96 -3.73
CA PHE A 160 -3.99 -15.43 -2.42
C PHE A 160 -5.09 -15.08 -1.42
N PRO A 161 -5.75 -16.06 -0.78
CA PRO A 161 -6.92 -15.82 0.06
C PRO A 161 -6.54 -15.11 1.37
N ASN A 162 -7.45 -14.27 1.87
CA ASN A 162 -7.33 -13.67 3.19
C ASN A 162 -8.39 -14.20 4.16
N VAL A 163 -8.26 -13.87 5.45
CA VAL A 163 -9.14 -14.41 6.50
C VAL A 163 -10.58 -13.88 6.45
N ALA A 164 -10.84 -12.80 5.69
CA ALA A 164 -12.15 -12.20 5.52
C ALA A 164 -12.89 -12.68 4.27
N GLY A 165 -12.33 -13.65 3.52
CA GLY A 165 -12.92 -14.19 2.30
C GLY A 165 -12.62 -13.39 1.04
N GLY A 166 -11.77 -12.36 1.13
CA GLY A 166 -11.21 -11.65 -0.02
C GLY A 166 -9.92 -12.28 -0.51
N TYR A 167 -9.31 -11.68 -1.53
CA TYR A 167 -8.08 -12.17 -2.14
C TYR A 167 -7.11 -11.03 -2.43
N GLU A 168 -5.84 -11.19 -2.07
CA GLU A 168 -4.79 -10.42 -2.71
C GLU A 168 -4.54 -10.99 -4.10
N ILE A 169 -4.43 -10.12 -5.10
CA ILE A 169 -4.28 -10.54 -6.49
C ILE A 169 -3.01 -9.97 -7.12
N ARG A 170 -2.36 -10.80 -7.92
CA ARG A 170 -1.14 -10.44 -8.63
C ARG A 170 -1.11 -11.03 -10.03
N SER A 171 -0.67 -10.22 -10.97
CA SER A 171 -0.24 -10.65 -12.30
C SER A 171 1.00 -9.85 -12.69
N ARG A 172 1.56 -10.12 -13.88
CA ARG A 172 2.67 -9.34 -14.42
C ARG A 172 2.38 -7.83 -14.47
N PHE A 173 1.12 -7.44 -14.69
CA PHE A 173 0.71 -6.08 -14.99
C PHE A 173 -0.11 -5.42 -13.88
N PHE A 174 -0.52 -6.18 -12.86
CA PHE A 174 -1.45 -5.68 -11.87
C PHE A 174 -1.20 -6.26 -10.47
N LYS A 175 -1.28 -5.39 -9.46
CA LYS A 175 -1.36 -5.72 -8.05
C LYS A 175 -2.62 -5.10 -7.47
N GLY A 176 -3.42 -5.86 -6.75
CA GLY A 176 -4.66 -5.37 -6.14
C GLY A 176 -5.21 -6.33 -5.12
N CYS A 177 -6.44 -6.03 -4.68
CA CYS A 177 -7.17 -6.85 -3.73
C CYS A 177 -8.62 -6.95 -4.21
N VAL A 178 -9.16 -8.16 -4.27
CA VAL A 178 -10.60 -8.41 -4.33
C VAL A 178 -11.13 -8.34 -2.91
N PRO A 179 -12.03 -7.37 -2.60
CA PRO A 179 -12.51 -7.16 -1.23
C PRO A 179 -13.25 -8.37 -0.66
N PRO A 180 -13.35 -8.45 0.68
CA PRO A 180 -12.82 -7.53 1.68
C PRO A 180 -11.31 -7.66 1.88
N LYS A 181 -10.63 -6.53 2.23
CA LYS A 181 -9.20 -6.50 2.46
C LYS A 181 -8.88 -6.86 3.91
N ASP A 182 -8.04 -7.88 4.10
CA ASP A 182 -7.59 -8.31 5.42
C ASP A 182 -6.21 -9.01 5.35
N VAL A 183 -5.70 -9.46 6.48
CA VAL A 183 -4.53 -10.32 6.60
C VAL A 183 -4.82 -11.73 6.06
N SER A 184 -3.77 -12.46 5.70
CA SER A 184 -3.89 -13.88 5.39
C SER A 184 -3.17 -14.71 6.47
N LEU A 185 -3.77 -15.80 6.88
CA LEU A 185 -3.22 -16.73 7.87
C LEU A 185 -3.04 -18.10 7.22
N VAL A 186 -1.81 -18.58 7.22
CA VAL A 186 -1.46 -19.92 6.74
C VAL A 186 -0.96 -20.72 7.92
N LYS A 187 -1.64 -21.84 8.22
CA LYS A 187 -1.26 -22.78 9.28
C LYS A 187 -0.65 -24.00 8.64
N ALA A 188 0.58 -24.33 9.01
CA ALA A 188 1.19 -25.59 8.62
C ALA A 188 0.78 -26.69 9.61
N GLU A 189 0.34 -27.84 9.09
CA GLU A 189 -0.02 -28.99 9.89
C GLU A 189 1.20 -29.47 10.74
N GLY A 190 0.96 -29.73 12.03
CA GLY A 190 1.97 -30.25 12.95
C GLY A 190 3.04 -29.25 13.42
N SER A 191 2.83 -27.97 13.19
CA SER A 191 3.77 -26.92 13.65
C SER A 191 3.54 -26.55 15.10
N PRO A 192 4.64 -26.22 15.86
CA PRO A 192 4.48 -25.66 17.19
C PRO A 192 3.69 -24.33 17.09
N ALA A 193 2.65 -24.22 17.89
CA ALA A 193 1.79 -23.01 17.94
C ALA A 193 2.52 -21.78 18.52
N ASP A 194 3.80 -21.92 18.87
CA ASP A 194 4.57 -20.92 19.60
C ASP A 194 5.33 -19.92 18.68
N VAL A 195 5.49 -20.24 17.39
CA VAL A 195 6.23 -19.40 16.45
C VAL A 195 5.32 -18.92 15.32
N CYS A 196 5.18 -17.61 15.20
CA CYS A 196 4.52 -16.99 14.04
C CYS A 196 5.53 -16.25 13.17
N ARG A 197 5.42 -16.43 11.85
CA ARG A 197 6.20 -15.70 10.84
C ARG A 197 5.36 -14.65 10.16
N VAL A 198 5.79 -13.41 10.22
CA VAL A 198 5.07 -12.26 9.67
C VAL A 198 5.73 -11.80 8.38
N PHE A 199 4.97 -11.75 7.29
CA PHE A 199 5.38 -11.29 5.98
C PHE A 199 4.61 -10.02 5.59
N GLU A 200 5.25 -9.10 4.84
CA GLU A 200 4.55 -7.92 4.36
C GLU A 200 3.59 -8.25 3.21
N GLY A 201 4.03 -9.07 2.24
CA GLY A 201 3.26 -9.49 1.10
C GLY A 201 3.28 -11.00 0.84
N PHE A 202 2.29 -11.50 0.10
CA PHE A 202 2.22 -12.95 -0.17
C PHE A 202 3.33 -13.45 -1.10
N MET A 203 3.96 -12.59 -1.90
CA MET A 203 5.11 -12.97 -2.72
C MET A 203 6.31 -13.32 -1.84
N ASP A 204 6.51 -12.58 -0.73
CA ASP A 204 7.57 -12.86 0.24
C ASP A 204 7.29 -14.15 1.01
N PHE A 205 6.02 -14.37 1.39
CA PHE A 205 5.59 -15.65 1.96
C PHE A 205 5.87 -16.82 1.00
N LEU A 206 5.52 -16.70 -0.30
CA LEU A 206 5.80 -17.75 -1.27
C LEU A 206 7.31 -17.98 -1.47
N SER A 207 8.11 -16.93 -1.39
CA SER A 207 9.58 -17.04 -1.40
C SER A 207 10.10 -17.79 -0.17
N ALA A 208 9.60 -17.45 1.01
CA ALA A 208 9.92 -18.19 2.23
C ALA A 208 9.52 -19.68 2.13
N ALA A 209 8.34 -19.97 1.58
CA ALA A 209 7.87 -21.32 1.35
C ALA A 209 8.74 -22.08 0.32
N THR A 210 9.34 -21.39 -0.65
CA THR A 210 10.30 -21.99 -1.59
C THR A 210 11.57 -22.47 -0.87
N PHE A 211 11.98 -21.78 0.17
CA PHE A 211 13.11 -22.18 1.03
C PHE A 211 12.73 -23.12 2.19
N GLY A 212 11.46 -23.52 2.31
CA GLY A 212 10.98 -24.35 3.42
C GLY A 212 10.91 -23.62 4.77
N LEU A 213 10.81 -22.30 4.72
CA LEU A 213 10.70 -21.42 5.90
C LEU A 213 9.24 -21.21 6.37
N GLU A 214 8.27 -21.87 5.73
CA GLU A 214 6.83 -21.72 6.04
C GLU A 214 6.38 -22.58 7.23
N LYS A 215 7.31 -23.11 8.03
CA LYS A 215 7.00 -23.94 9.21
C LYS A 215 6.40 -23.08 10.32
N GLY A 216 5.32 -23.52 10.94
CA GLY A 216 4.62 -22.76 11.98
C GLY A 216 3.39 -22.02 11.44
N GLU A 217 2.93 -21.03 12.19
CA GLU A 217 1.92 -20.09 11.70
C GLU A 217 2.59 -19.00 10.86
N CYS A 218 2.05 -18.75 9.67
CA CYS A 218 2.50 -17.66 8.80
C CYS A 218 1.38 -16.65 8.64
N LEU A 219 1.65 -15.40 9.01
CA LEU A 219 0.75 -14.28 8.89
C LEU A 219 1.26 -13.33 7.80
N VAL A 220 0.44 -13.11 6.78
CA VAL A 220 0.76 -12.15 5.71
C VAL A 220 -0.09 -10.91 5.91
N LEU A 221 0.55 -9.76 6.08
CA LEU A 221 -0.13 -8.49 6.32
C LEU A 221 -0.94 -8.03 5.11
N ASN A 222 -0.49 -8.39 3.89
CA ASN A 222 -1.04 -7.93 2.61
C ASN A 222 -0.96 -6.40 2.41
N SER A 223 -0.80 -5.67 3.49
CA SER A 223 -0.52 -4.23 3.55
C SER A 223 -0.08 -3.89 4.96
N VAL A 224 0.89 -3.01 5.11
CA VAL A 224 1.30 -2.48 6.43
C VAL A 224 0.15 -1.83 7.21
N ALA A 225 -0.89 -1.34 6.51
CA ALA A 225 -2.10 -0.80 7.15
C ALA A 225 -2.91 -1.85 7.94
N ASN A 226 -2.67 -3.14 7.72
CA ASN A 226 -3.35 -4.21 8.44
C ASN A 226 -2.62 -4.67 9.70
N VAL A 227 -1.53 -4.00 10.11
CA VAL A 227 -0.74 -4.42 11.28
C VAL A 227 -1.59 -4.53 12.57
N GLU A 228 -2.50 -3.60 12.79
CA GLU A 228 -3.40 -3.66 13.95
C GLU A 228 -4.35 -4.86 13.91
N LYS A 229 -4.86 -5.20 12.71
CA LYS A 229 -5.68 -6.40 12.52
C LYS A 229 -4.87 -7.70 12.74
N ALA A 230 -3.58 -7.65 12.44
CA ALA A 230 -2.66 -8.78 12.60
C ALA A 230 -2.44 -9.14 14.07
N MET A 231 -2.45 -8.16 14.98
CA MET A 231 -2.09 -8.33 16.39
C MET A 231 -2.88 -9.45 17.08
N ARG A 232 -4.19 -9.54 16.83
CA ARG A 232 -5.05 -10.59 17.40
C ARG A 232 -4.60 -12.04 17.09
N TYR A 233 -3.81 -12.21 16.02
CA TYR A 233 -3.26 -13.52 15.66
C TYR A 233 -1.86 -13.75 16.23
N LEU A 234 -1.22 -12.70 16.76
CA LEU A 234 0.12 -12.74 17.32
C LEU A 234 0.13 -12.82 18.84
N ASP A 235 -1.00 -12.51 19.50
CA ASP A 235 -1.08 -12.42 20.96
C ASP A 235 -0.64 -13.70 21.68
N GLY A 236 -0.96 -14.87 21.13
CA GLY A 236 -0.60 -16.19 21.68
C GLY A 236 0.79 -16.70 21.29
N CYS A 237 1.55 -15.99 20.44
CA CYS A 237 2.83 -16.47 19.94
C CYS A 237 3.97 -16.13 20.90
N GLY A 238 4.79 -17.10 21.26
CA GLY A 238 6.00 -16.90 22.06
C GLY A 238 7.14 -16.27 21.26
N CYS A 239 7.17 -16.51 19.94
CA CYS A 239 8.17 -15.96 19.01
C CYS A 239 7.50 -15.43 17.76
N ILE A 240 7.88 -14.21 17.33
CA ILE A 240 7.35 -13.52 16.15
C ILE A 240 8.52 -13.17 15.23
N ASP A 241 8.73 -13.97 14.19
CA ASP A 241 9.77 -13.76 13.19
C ASP A 241 9.25 -12.84 12.07
N CYS A 242 9.82 -11.65 11.92
CA CYS A 242 9.37 -10.63 10.97
C CYS A 242 10.25 -10.60 9.72
N TYR A 243 9.61 -10.81 8.56
CA TYR A 243 10.17 -10.70 7.21
C TYR A 243 9.51 -9.52 6.49
N LEU A 244 9.93 -8.30 6.83
CA LEU A 244 9.32 -7.05 6.35
C LEU A 244 10.27 -6.35 5.38
N ASP A 245 9.69 -5.53 4.47
CA ASP A 245 10.45 -4.79 3.47
C ASP A 245 11.49 -3.84 4.10
N HIS A 246 12.65 -3.68 3.47
CA HIS A 246 13.70 -2.72 3.85
C HIS A 246 13.34 -1.25 3.60
N ASP A 247 12.06 -0.92 3.46
CA ASP A 247 11.61 0.45 3.29
C ASP A 247 11.11 1.11 4.59
N ALA A 248 10.69 2.38 4.49
CA ALA A 248 10.22 3.14 5.65
C ALA A 248 8.92 2.54 6.26
N ALA A 249 8.10 1.87 5.45
CA ALA A 249 6.84 1.29 5.90
C ALA A 249 7.09 -0.02 6.68
N GLY A 250 7.96 -0.90 6.16
CA GLY A 250 8.40 -2.12 6.86
C GLY A 250 9.08 -1.81 8.19
N ARG A 251 9.99 -0.81 8.21
CA ARG A 251 10.64 -0.38 9.48
C ARG A 251 9.66 0.16 10.52
N ARG A 252 8.64 0.94 10.09
CA ARG A 252 7.58 1.40 11.02
C ARG A 252 6.76 0.24 11.56
N THR A 253 6.39 -0.71 10.72
CA THR A 253 5.65 -1.91 11.10
C THR A 253 6.44 -2.73 12.13
N LEU A 254 7.73 -2.96 11.89
CA LEU A 254 8.61 -3.66 12.83
C LEU A 254 8.67 -2.93 14.18
N LYS A 255 8.81 -1.59 14.16
CA LYS A 255 8.81 -0.76 15.38
C LYS A 255 7.49 -0.90 16.14
N THR A 256 6.36 -0.90 15.45
CA THR A 256 5.03 -1.10 16.06
C THR A 256 4.93 -2.46 16.75
N LEU A 257 5.32 -3.54 16.05
CA LEU A 257 5.31 -4.89 16.61
C LEU A 257 6.26 -5.01 17.81
N LYS A 258 7.49 -4.49 17.73
CA LYS A 258 8.45 -4.46 18.85
C LYS A 258 7.92 -3.66 20.04
N GLY A 259 7.23 -2.55 19.79
CA GLY A 259 6.62 -1.73 20.85
C GLY A 259 5.51 -2.47 21.61
N HIS A 260 4.80 -3.39 20.95
CA HIS A 260 3.70 -4.14 21.57
C HIS A 260 4.15 -5.48 22.18
N TYR A 261 5.03 -6.22 21.49
CA TYR A 261 5.40 -7.59 21.86
C TYR A 261 6.82 -7.71 22.46
N GLY A 262 7.61 -6.63 22.46
CA GLY A 262 8.93 -6.57 23.06
C GLY A 262 9.91 -7.59 22.46
N GLU A 263 10.59 -8.32 23.36
CA GLU A 263 11.62 -9.29 23.01
C GLU A 263 11.13 -10.54 22.26
N ARG A 264 9.81 -10.71 22.12
CA ARG A 264 9.24 -11.80 21.31
C ARG A 264 9.38 -11.54 19.80
N VAL A 265 9.73 -10.30 19.37
CA VAL A 265 9.81 -9.89 17.97
C VAL A 265 11.24 -9.94 17.47
N TYR A 266 11.50 -10.80 16.50
CA TYR A 266 12.79 -10.96 15.84
C TYR A 266 12.74 -10.42 14.42
N ASP A 267 13.65 -9.52 14.11
CA ASP A 267 13.84 -9.02 12.74
C ASP A 267 14.67 -10.03 11.95
N ARG A 268 14.10 -10.57 10.89
CA ARG A 268 14.74 -11.51 9.97
C ARG A 268 15.18 -10.89 8.66
N SER A 269 15.06 -9.58 8.52
CA SER A 269 15.39 -8.85 7.28
C SER A 269 16.87 -8.99 6.88
N ALA A 270 17.77 -9.28 7.80
CA ALA A 270 19.17 -9.57 7.49
C ALA A 270 19.36 -10.78 6.55
N LEU A 271 18.37 -11.67 6.41
CA LEU A 271 18.42 -12.80 5.48
C LEU A 271 18.38 -12.37 4.00
N TYR A 272 17.92 -11.16 3.72
CA TYR A 272 17.85 -10.58 2.37
C TYR A 272 18.47 -9.18 2.33
N ASP A 273 19.58 -9.01 3.05
CA ASP A 273 20.35 -7.78 3.05
C ASP A 273 20.82 -7.42 1.63
N GLY A 274 20.78 -6.12 1.30
CA GLY A 274 21.05 -5.64 -0.06
C GLY A 274 19.86 -5.71 -1.03
N CYS A 275 18.75 -6.38 -0.67
CA CYS A 275 17.50 -6.42 -1.43
C CYS A 275 16.39 -5.68 -0.68
N LYS A 276 15.40 -5.16 -1.43
CA LYS A 276 14.27 -4.47 -0.82
C LYS A 276 13.38 -5.42 -0.01
N ASP A 277 13.12 -6.60 -0.54
CA ASP A 277 12.24 -7.62 0.02
C ASP A 277 12.79 -9.02 -0.21
N LEU A 278 12.20 -10.02 0.47
CA LEU A 278 12.64 -11.41 0.40
C LEU A 278 12.46 -12.00 -1.01
N ASN A 279 11.41 -11.63 -1.74
CA ASN A 279 11.21 -12.15 -3.08
C ASN A 279 12.28 -11.62 -4.06
N LEU A 280 12.71 -10.37 -3.94
CA LEU A 280 13.80 -9.84 -4.76
C LEU A 280 15.11 -10.57 -4.49
N SER A 281 15.40 -10.94 -3.24
CA SER A 281 16.61 -11.72 -2.96
C SER A 281 16.57 -13.11 -3.64
N LEU A 282 15.40 -13.75 -3.67
CA LEU A 282 15.22 -15.05 -4.33
C LEU A 282 15.46 -14.98 -5.85
N ILE A 283 15.11 -13.86 -6.50
CA ILE A 283 15.32 -13.66 -7.93
C ILE A 283 16.81 -13.53 -8.28
N HIS A 284 17.63 -13.06 -7.33
CA HIS A 284 19.07 -12.82 -7.52
C HIS A 284 19.96 -14.01 -7.12
N ILE A 285 19.39 -15.09 -6.60
CA ILE A 285 20.08 -16.36 -6.33
C ILE A 285 20.02 -17.26 -7.58
#